data_da22e9c1f627b930356362c1d8bce756
#
_entry.id   da22e9c1f627b930356362c1d8bce756
#
_cell.length_a   1.000
_cell.length_b   1.000
_cell.length_c   1.000
_cell.angle_alpha   90.00
_cell.angle_beta   90.00
_cell.angle_gamma   90.00
#
_symmetry.space_group_name_H-M   'P 1'
#
loop_
_entity.id
_entity.type
_entity.pdbx_description
1 polymer ?
#
loop_
_entity_poly.entity_id
_entity_poly.type
_entity_poly.pdbx_seq_one_letter_code
_entity_poly.pdbx_strand_id
1 'polypeptide(L)'
;MGKPTGFLDYEREDARAESPKERIKHFNEFHIPLSREEQQKQGARCMDCGVPFCQSGKVLLNGMASGCPLNNLVPEWNDLIYTGNWEQAYLRLKKTNPFPEFTGRVCPALCENACTCGLNGNPVCSNQNELSIIEYGYKHGLAKARPPKFRTGKKVAVIGSGPSGLSAANSLNKRGHEVTVYERSDRLGGLLMYGIPNMKLEKHIVERKIAIMKEEGIHFVTNANVGKDIKPEQLKKDYDAVVLACGSSNPRNIEVPGREAKGIYFAVDFLKSTTKSLLDSGLKDKKYISAKGKNVIVIGGGDTGNDCVGTSIRHGAKSVTQLEMMPKLPDERAENNPWPEWPRICKTDYGQEEAIAVFGHDPRIYQTTVKEFKMNKKGEVTKAVLVNLESKKDEKTGRMMMVPVEGSEKEIPADLVLIAAGFLGSEAYVTEAFGVKVNQRTNVETKPDSFATNVENVFTAGDMHRGQSLVVWAIREGRDAAREVDKQLMGYTNL
;
A
#
# COMPACT_ATOMS: atom_id res chain seq x y z
N MET A 1 -17.60 27.91 0.66
CA MET A 1 -16.65 27.95 -0.47
C MET A 1 -15.28 28.27 0.07
N GLY A 2 -14.24 27.54 -0.36
CA GLY A 2 -12.85 27.82 -0.01
C GLY A 2 -12.46 29.27 -0.35
N LYS A 3 -11.26 29.67 0.03
CA LYS A 3 -10.76 30.99 -0.35
C LYS A 3 -10.29 30.94 -1.81
N PRO A 4 -10.97 31.59 -2.78
CA PRO A 4 -10.63 31.46 -4.21
C PRO A 4 -9.19 31.82 -4.53
N THR A 5 -8.56 32.70 -3.73
CA THR A 5 -7.17 33.15 -3.86
C THR A 5 -6.21 32.47 -2.90
N GLY A 6 -6.67 31.53 -2.08
CA GLY A 6 -5.86 30.95 -1.01
C GLY A 6 -4.56 30.31 -1.47
N PHE A 7 -4.54 29.71 -2.66
CA PHE A 7 -3.33 29.15 -3.26
C PHE A 7 -2.30 30.21 -3.70
N LEU A 8 -2.72 31.48 -3.83
CA LEU A 8 -1.85 32.64 -4.09
C LEU A 8 -1.39 33.31 -2.78
N ASP A 9 -2.24 33.24 -1.73
CA ASP A 9 -2.00 33.95 -0.46
C ASP A 9 -1.15 33.12 0.52
N TYR A 10 -1.17 31.80 0.40
CA TYR A 10 -0.48 30.88 1.29
C TYR A 10 0.40 29.91 0.51
N GLU A 11 1.64 29.79 0.92
CA GLU A 11 2.55 28.78 0.39
C GLU A 11 2.13 27.37 0.86
N ARG A 12 2.51 26.34 0.09
CA ARG A 12 2.36 24.96 0.52
C ARG A 12 3.33 24.66 1.66
N GLU A 13 2.80 24.18 2.75
CA GLU A 13 3.56 23.62 3.88
C GLU A 13 3.17 22.16 4.06
N ASP A 14 4.16 21.28 3.98
CA ASP A 14 3.99 19.86 4.31
C ASP A 14 4.37 19.61 5.78
N ALA A 15 3.87 18.51 6.35
CA ALA A 15 4.29 18.08 7.68
C ALA A 15 5.81 17.97 7.74
N ARG A 16 6.42 18.57 8.75
CA ARG A 16 7.85 18.45 8.98
C ARG A 16 8.20 17.01 9.31
N ALA A 17 9.43 16.61 9.02
CA ALA A 17 9.94 15.30 9.42
C ALA A 17 11.13 15.50 10.37
N GLU A 18 11.32 14.56 11.28
CA GLU A 18 12.58 14.46 12.02
C GLU A 18 13.74 14.32 11.06
N SER A 19 14.92 14.85 11.44
CA SER A 19 16.09 14.73 10.58
C SER A 19 16.44 13.26 10.33
N PRO A 20 16.98 12.90 9.15
CA PRO A 20 17.33 11.50 8.85
C PRO A 20 18.17 10.84 9.91
N LYS A 21 19.12 11.56 10.53
CA LYS A 21 20.02 11.03 11.58
C LYS A 21 19.31 10.81 12.92
N GLU A 22 18.20 11.49 13.20
CA GLU A 22 17.42 11.27 14.42
C GLU A 22 16.39 10.16 14.19
N ARG A 23 15.62 10.21 13.12
CA ARG A 23 14.53 9.26 12.86
C ARG A 23 14.98 7.81 12.66
N ILE A 24 16.24 7.57 12.25
CA ILE A 24 16.80 6.21 12.15
C ILE A 24 17.05 5.54 13.51
N LYS A 25 16.99 6.26 14.61
CA LYS A 25 17.22 5.74 15.98
C LYS A 25 16.00 4.97 16.52
N HIS A 26 14.85 5.04 15.86
CA HIS A 26 13.61 4.41 16.29
C HIS A 26 12.78 3.89 15.11
N PHE A 27 11.72 3.13 15.44
CA PHE A 27 10.74 2.59 14.48
C PHE A 27 9.37 3.27 14.57
N ASN A 28 9.27 4.46 15.20
CA ASN A 28 8.03 5.22 15.28
C ASN A 28 7.82 6.09 14.03
N GLU A 29 6.59 6.51 13.78
CA GLU A 29 6.33 7.57 12.78
C GLU A 29 7.16 8.81 13.11
N PHE A 30 7.68 9.47 12.09
CA PHE A 30 8.64 10.57 12.25
C PHE A 30 8.16 11.90 11.63
N HIS A 31 6.92 11.94 11.13
CA HIS A 31 6.32 13.18 10.66
C HIS A 31 5.73 13.96 11.83
N ILE A 32 6.02 15.26 11.88
CA ILE A 32 5.55 16.19 12.89
C ILE A 32 4.35 16.94 12.27
N PRO A 33 3.13 16.71 12.75
CA PRO A 33 1.94 17.36 12.19
C PRO A 33 2.03 18.89 12.27
N LEU A 34 1.42 19.56 11.32
CA LEU A 34 1.20 21.01 11.40
C LEU A 34 0.26 21.36 12.57
N SER A 35 0.40 22.57 13.09
CA SER A 35 -0.57 23.14 14.03
C SER A 35 -1.95 23.26 13.38
N ARG A 36 -2.97 23.46 14.19
CA ARG A 36 -4.34 23.63 13.69
C ARG A 36 -4.46 24.85 12.76
N GLU A 37 -3.83 25.95 13.10
CA GLU A 37 -3.82 27.18 12.32
C GLU A 37 -3.06 27.01 10.99
N GLU A 38 -1.90 26.36 11.02
CA GLU A 38 -1.15 26.02 9.80
C GLU A 38 -1.99 25.12 8.89
N GLN A 39 -2.64 24.09 9.46
CA GLN A 39 -3.48 23.17 8.70
C GLN A 39 -4.71 23.86 8.09
N GLN A 40 -5.31 24.83 8.76
CA GLN A 40 -6.41 25.63 8.21
C GLN A 40 -5.96 26.44 6.99
N LYS A 41 -4.75 27.04 7.02
CA LYS A 41 -4.16 27.71 5.87
C LYS A 41 -3.96 26.76 4.69
N GLN A 42 -3.55 25.51 4.96
CA GLN A 42 -3.41 24.51 3.91
C GLN A 42 -4.76 24.11 3.29
N GLY A 43 -5.82 24.06 4.08
CA GLY A 43 -7.20 23.92 3.58
C GLY A 43 -7.64 25.08 2.69
N ALA A 44 -7.29 26.33 3.09
CA ALA A 44 -7.59 27.54 2.32
C ALA A 44 -6.98 27.57 0.92
N ARG A 45 -5.89 26.82 0.67
CA ARG A 45 -5.25 26.73 -0.65
C ARG A 45 -6.14 26.07 -1.71
N CYS A 46 -7.20 25.37 -1.31
CA CYS A 46 -8.15 24.80 -2.26
C CYS A 46 -9.09 25.88 -2.80
N MET A 47 -9.00 26.17 -4.10
CA MET A 47 -9.84 27.18 -4.76
C MET A 47 -11.25 26.68 -5.16
N ASP A 48 -11.61 25.43 -4.79
CA ASP A 48 -12.87 24.79 -5.20
C ASP A 48 -13.16 24.95 -6.70
N CYS A 49 -12.24 24.44 -7.52
CA CYS A 49 -12.09 24.79 -8.94
C CYS A 49 -13.26 24.38 -9.87
N GLY A 50 -14.34 23.79 -9.36
CA GLY A 50 -15.50 23.34 -10.16
C GLY A 50 -15.24 22.15 -11.08
N VAL A 51 -13.97 21.84 -11.40
CA VAL A 51 -13.53 20.63 -12.15
C VAL A 51 -12.49 19.89 -11.33
N PRO A 52 -12.90 19.24 -10.25
CA PRO A 52 -11.99 18.68 -9.26
C PRO A 52 -11.40 17.35 -9.72
N PHE A 53 -10.36 17.37 -10.55
CA PHE A 53 -9.64 16.15 -10.96
C PHE A 53 -9.11 15.37 -9.77
N CYS A 54 -8.86 16.01 -8.63
CA CYS A 54 -8.50 15.34 -7.38
C CYS A 54 -9.50 14.25 -6.96
N GLN A 55 -10.77 14.34 -7.38
CA GLN A 55 -11.83 13.37 -7.07
C GLN A 55 -12.06 12.34 -8.19
N SER A 56 -11.42 12.44 -9.34
CA SER A 56 -11.84 11.72 -10.56
C SER A 56 -11.65 10.21 -10.48
N GLY A 57 -10.57 9.74 -9.88
CA GLY A 57 -10.26 8.32 -9.74
C GLY A 57 -10.27 7.53 -11.04
N LYS A 58 -9.86 8.15 -12.14
CA LYS A 58 -9.89 7.55 -13.48
C LYS A 58 -8.51 7.05 -13.89
N VAL A 59 -8.52 6.00 -14.72
CA VAL A 59 -7.35 5.58 -15.47
C VAL A 59 -7.39 6.30 -16.81
N LEU A 60 -6.35 7.09 -17.10
CA LEU A 60 -6.25 7.90 -18.32
C LEU A 60 -5.49 7.20 -19.44
N LEU A 61 -5.28 7.87 -20.56
CA LEU A 61 -4.79 7.36 -21.85
C LEU A 61 -3.61 6.39 -21.80
N ASN A 62 -2.67 6.58 -20.89
CA ASN A 62 -1.50 5.70 -20.76
C ASN A 62 -1.63 4.65 -19.64
N GLY A 63 -2.83 4.35 -19.19
CA GLY A 63 -3.08 3.43 -18.08
C GLY A 63 -2.70 3.98 -16.71
N MET A 64 -2.41 5.28 -16.60
CA MET A 64 -2.05 5.93 -15.35
C MET A 64 -3.28 6.45 -14.63
N ALA A 65 -3.34 6.19 -13.31
CA ALA A 65 -4.42 6.70 -12.47
C ALA A 65 -4.29 8.22 -12.28
N SER A 66 -5.43 8.92 -12.25
CA SER A 66 -5.54 10.35 -11.96
C SER A 66 -6.63 10.57 -10.92
N GLY A 67 -6.34 11.36 -9.89
CA GLY A 67 -7.27 11.67 -8.81
C GLY A 67 -7.55 10.49 -7.86
N CYS A 68 -8.39 10.73 -6.87
CA CYS A 68 -8.68 9.76 -5.82
C CYS A 68 -9.66 8.66 -6.28
N PRO A 69 -9.25 7.37 -6.29
CA PRO A 69 -10.15 6.25 -6.61
C PRO A 69 -11.37 6.12 -5.69
N LEU A 70 -11.28 6.64 -4.47
CA LEU A 70 -12.40 6.65 -3.53
C LEU A 70 -13.42 7.76 -3.84
N ASN A 71 -13.14 8.63 -4.81
CA ASN A 71 -13.90 9.82 -5.12
C ASN A 71 -14.10 10.73 -3.90
N ASN A 72 -13.02 10.90 -3.13
CA ASN A 72 -13.02 11.70 -1.92
C ASN A 72 -13.44 13.15 -2.20
N LEU A 73 -14.28 13.70 -1.34
CA LEU A 73 -14.86 15.04 -1.47
C LEU A 73 -13.85 16.12 -1.03
N VAL A 74 -12.69 16.14 -1.70
CA VAL A 74 -11.51 16.93 -1.31
C VAL A 74 -11.79 18.43 -1.18
N PRO A 75 -12.44 19.11 -2.16
CA PRO A 75 -12.75 20.53 -2.02
C PRO A 75 -13.62 20.85 -0.81
N GLU A 76 -14.65 20.02 -0.56
CA GLU A 76 -15.60 20.25 0.54
C GLU A 76 -14.92 20.15 1.90
N TRP A 77 -14.09 19.14 2.15
CA TRP A 77 -13.43 19.05 3.44
C TRP A 77 -12.33 20.12 3.64
N ASN A 78 -11.67 20.54 2.54
CA ASN A 78 -10.67 21.61 2.58
C ASN A 78 -11.33 22.95 3.01
N ASP A 79 -12.50 23.28 2.48
CA ASP A 79 -13.29 24.42 2.91
C ASP A 79 -13.69 24.34 4.39
N LEU A 80 -14.12 23.14 4.81
CA LEU A 80 -14.55 22.93 6.20
C LEU A 80 -13.40 23.09 7.21
N ILE A 81 -12.18 22.60 6.91
CA ILE A 81 -11.04 22.82 7.79
C ILE A 81 -10.59 24.29 7.77
N TYR A 82 -10.59 24.94 6.60
CA TYR A 82 -10.28 26.37 6.51
C TYR A 82 -11.20 27.21 7.38
N THR A 83 -12.50 26.94 7.36
CA THR A 83 -13.50 27.66 8.15
C THR A 83 -13.59 27.18 9.60
N GLY A 84 -12.75 26.22 10.02
CA GLY A 84 -12.69 25.71 11.39
C GLY A 84 -13.77 24.67 11.73
N ASN A 85 -14.54 24.20 10.76
CA ASN A 85 -15.63 23.23 10.93
C ASN A 85 -15.12 21.76 10.89
N TRP A 86 -14.22 21.42 11.78
CA TRP A 86 -13.50 20.14 11.82
C TRP A 86 -14.41 18.91 11.97
N GLU A 87 -15.47 19.00 12.76
CA GLU A 87 -16.45 17.92 12.90
C GLU A 87 -17.14 17.62 11.57
N GLN A 88 -17.57 18.65 10.85
CA GLN A 88 -18.19 18.50 9.54
C GLN A 88 -17.18 17.98 8.51
N ALA A 89 -15.92 18.42 8.58
CA ALA A 89 -14.84 17.87 7.74
C ALA A 89 -14.67 16.35 7.98
N TYR A 90 -14.67 15.91 9.24
CA TYR A 90 -14.63 14.49 9.59
C TYR A 90 -15.82 13.72 9.02
N LEU A 91 -17.04 14.22 9.16
CA LEU A 91 -18.24 13.57 8.62
C LEU A 91 -18.19 13.49 7.09
N ARG A 92 -17.70 14.55 6.44
CA ARG A 92 -17.54 14.60 4.99
C ARG A 92 -16.48 13.61 4.48
N LEU A 93 -15.33 13.54 5.13
CA LEU A 93 -14.26 12.58 4.82
C LEU A 93 -14.76 11.13 4.98
N LYS A 94 -15.44 10.83 6.08
CA LYS A 94 -15.94 9.47 6.38
C LYS A 94 -17.06 9.01 5.44
N LYS A 95 -17.66 9.91 4.65
CA LYS A 95 -18.69 9.56 3.67
C LYS A 95 -18.13 8.70 2.53
N THR A 96 -16.92 9.00 2.08
CA THR A 96 -16.28 8.33 0.92
C THR A 96 -15.10 7.45 1.31
N ASN A 97 -14.44 7.70 2.44
CA ASN A 97 -13.29 6.92 2.88
C ASN A 97 -13.55 6.24 4.23
N PRO A 98 -13.58 4.89 4.28
CA PRO A 98 -13.72 4.17 5.55
C PRO A 98 -12.45 4.20 6.40
N PHE A 99 -11.26 4.43 5.80
CA PHE A 99 -9.95 4.27 6.44
C PHE A 99 -8.98 5.45 6.17
N PRO A 100 -9.34 6.70 6.50
CA PRO A 100 -8.45 7.84 6.28
C PRO A 100 -7.17 7.75 7.11
N GLU A 101 -7.22 7.07 8.27
CA GLU A 101 -6.06 6.80 9.11
C GLU A 101 -4.96 6.00 8.40
N PHE A 102 -5.33 5.16 7.42
CA PHE A 102 -4.39 4.41 6.60
C PHE A 102 -3.99 5.21 5.36
N THR A 103 -4.97 5.72 4.61
CA THR A 103 -4.70 6.44 3.36
C THR A 103 -3.93 7.72 3.58
N GLY A 104 -4.17 8.45 4.66
CA GLY A 104 -3.42 9.65 5.03
C GLY A 104 -1.94 9.39 5.34
N ARG A 105 -1.55 8.12 5.60
CA ARG A 105 -0.15 7.73 5.88
C ARG A 105 0.55 7.04 4.72
N VAL A 106 -0.19 6.21 3.97
CA VAL A 106 0.45 5.29 2.99
C VAL A 106 -0.05 5.47 1.56
N CYS A 107 -1.01 6.37 1.29
CA CYS A 107 -1.42 6.68 -0.07
C CYS A 107 -0.43 7.67 -0.69
N PRO A 108 0.04 7.42 -1.94
CA PRO A 108 0.96 8.33 -2.61
C PRO A 108 0.31 9.64 -3.10
N ALA A 109 -0.95 9.90 -2.69
CA ALA A 109 -1.68 11.14 -2.96
C ALA A 109 -1.97 11.42 -4.45
N LEU A 110 -2.62 10.47 -5.14
CA LEU A 110 -3.09 10.68 -6.52
C LEU A 110 -3.92 11.97 -6.68
N CYS A 111 -4.65 12.36 -5.64
CA CYS A 111 -5.45 13.57 -5.60
C CYS A 111 -4.60 14.86 -5.72
N GLU A 112 -3.43 14.89 -5.08
CA GLU A 112 -2.52 16.04 -5.15
C GLU A 112 -1.91 16.17 -6.55
N ASN A 113 -1.47 15.05 -7.13
CA ASN A 113 -0.88 15.04 -8.46
C ASN A 113 -1.88 15.42 -9.58
N ALA A 114 -3.18 15.32 -9.31
CA ALA A 114 -4.26 15.73 -10.20
C ALA A 114 -4.88 17.08 -9.83
N CYS A 115 -4.38 17.76 -8.81
CA CYS A 115 -4.91 19.05 -8.38
C CYS A 115 -4.63 20.13 -9.45
N THR A 116 -5.64 20.92 -9.80
CA THR A 116 -5.51 22.02 -10.78
C THR A 116 -4.56 23.13 -10.32
N CYS A 117 -4.40 23.35 -9.01
CA CYS A 117 -3.39 24.27 -8.48
C CYS A 117 -1.97 23.85 -8.90
N GLY A 118 -1.74 22.56 -9.12
CA GLY A 118 -0.45 22.03 -9.58
C GLY A 118 -0.07 22.38 -11.02
N LEU A 119 -0.96 23.02 -11.78
CA LEU A 119 -0.65 23.55 -13.12
C LEU A 119 0.16 24.85 -13.08
N ASN A 120 -0.05 25.65 -12.04
CA ASN A 120 0.55 26.99 -11.91
C ASN A 120 1.43 27.16 -10.66
N GLY A 121 1.66 26.07 -9.94
CA GLY A 121 2.43 26.10 -8.70
C GLY A 121 2.31 24.77 -7.94
N ASN A 122 2.35 24.84 -6.61
CA ASN A 122 2.24 23.66 -5.78
C ASN A 122 0.78 23.21 -5.58
N PRO A 123 0.47 21.91 -5.71
CA PRO A 123 -0.87 21.39 -5.43
C PRO A 123 -1.25 21.57 -3.95
N VAL A 124 -2.53 21.44 -3.66
CA VAL A 124 -3.02 21.40 -2.27
C VAL A 124 -2.54 20.10 -1.59
N CYS A 125 -2.06 20.18 -0.34
CA CYS A 125 -1.61 19.01 0.44
C CYS A 125 -2.80 18.20 1.00
N SER A 126 -3.59 17.66 0.09
CA SER A 126 -4.87 16.99 0.41
C SER A 126 -4.70 15.75 1.27
N ASN A 127 -3.60 15.01 1.11
CA ASN A 127 -3.31 13.82 1.91
C ASN A 127 -3.05 14.16 3.37
N GLN A 128 -2.29 15.23 3.62
CA GLN A 128 -2.03 15.71 4.97
C GLN A 128 -3.29 16.31 5.61
N ASN A 129 -4.12 17.03 4.83
CA ASN A 129 -5.41 17.52 5.29
C ASN A 129 -6.32 16.35 5.72
N GLU A 130 -6.37 15.28 4.92
CA GLU A 130 -7.08 14.04 5.24
C GLU A 130 -6.61 13.42 6.55
N LEU A 131 -5.29 13.30 6.74
CA LEU A 131 -4.70 12.76 7.96
C LEU A 131 -5.05 13.63 9.18
N SER A 132 -4.95 14.94 9.07
CA SER A 132 -5.29 15.87 10.16
C SER A 132 -6.75 15.77 10.56
N ILE A 133 -7.68 15.62 9.60
CA ILE A 133 -9.11 15.47 9.87
C ILE A 133 -9.39 14.17 10.65
N ILE A 134 -8.79 13.06 10.25
CA ILE A 134 -9.07 11.79 10.94
C ILE A 134 -8.44 11.75 12.33
N GLU A 135 -7.23 12.29 12.51
CA GLU A 135 -6.60 12.38 13.84
C GLU A 135 -7.37 13.34 14.77
N TYR A 136 -7.90 14.44 14.23
CA TYR A 136 -8.86 15.27 14.96
C TYR A 136 -10.07 14.45 15.40
N GLY A 137 -10.64 13.62 14.53
CA GLY A 137 -11.77 12.75 14.84
C GLY A 137 -11.50 11.78 15.99
N TYR A 138 -10.33 11.16 16.03
CA TYR A 138 -9.91 10.29 17.14
C TYR A 138 -9.70 11.09 18.43
N LYS A 139 -8.98 12.20 18.35
CA LYS A 139 -8.68 13.06 19.52
C LYS A 139 -9.93 13.60 20.21
N HIS A 140 -10.99 13.89 19.45
CA HIS A 140 -12.23 14.48 19.94
C HIS A 140 -13.40 13.47 20.08
N GLY A 141 -13.12 12.15 20.01
CA GLY A 141 -14.12 11.11 20.24
C GLY A 141 -15.20 10.99 19.15
N LEU A 142 -14.96 11.56 17.95
CA LEU A 142 -15.86 11.41 16.80
C LEU A 142 -15.69 10.03 16.14
N ALA A 143 -14.45 9.51 16.15
CA ALA A 143 -14.09 8.20 15.64
C ALA A 143 -14.42 7.10 16.66
N LYS A 144 -15.69 6.74 16.73
CA LYS A 144 -16.23 5.72 17.63
C LYS A 144 -17.09 4.71 16.88
N ALA A 145 -17.34 3.57 17.50
CA ALA A 145 -18.18 2.52 16.95
C ALA A 145 -19.62 3.01 16.71
N ARG A 146 -20.15 2.61 15.56
CA ARG A 146 -21.53 2.87 15.13
C ARG A 146 -22.13 1.58 14.56
N PRO A 147 -22.54 0.65 15.44
CA PRO A 147 -23.11 -0.61 14.98
C PRO A 147 -24.39 -0.38 14.17
N PRO A 148 -24.69 -1.24 13.20
CA PRO A 148 -25.92 -1.15 12.42
C PRO A 148 -27.15 -1.28 13.33
N LYS A 149 -28.18 -0.49 13.06
CA LYS A 149 -29.42 -0.49 13.84
C LYS A 149 -30.24 -1.78 13.64
N PHE A 150 -30.11 -2.41 12.47
CA PHE A 150 -30.84 -3.61 12.09
C PHE A 150 -29.89 -4.62 11.45
N ARG A 151 -30.16 -5.90 11.67
CA ARG A 151 -29.46 -7.01 11.02
C ARG A 151 -30.34 -7.59 9.91
N THR A 152 -29.72 -7.96 8.78
CA THR A 152 -30.41 -8.55 7.64
C THR A 152 -30.66 -10.04 7.77
N GLY A 153 -30.02 -10.68 8.73
CA GLY A 153 -29.99 -12.15 8.87
C GLY A 153 -29.10 -12.86 7.85
N LYS A 154 -28.41 -12.10 6.97
CA LYS A 154 -27.46 -12.66 6.01
C LYS A 154 -26.05 -12.71 6.59
N LYS A 155 -25.33 -13.80 6.31
CA LYS A 155 -23.99 -14.07 6.81
C LYS A 155 -22.97 -14.01 5.66
N VAL A 156 -21.89 -13.27 5.84
CA VAL A 156 -20.84 -13.14 4.83
C VAL A 156 -19.47 -13.45 5.45
N ALA A 157 -18.73 -14.37 4.83
CA ALA A 157 -17.33 -14.62 5.14
C ALA A 157 -16.43 -13.73 4.26
N VAL A 158 -15.44 -13.07 4.86
CA VAL A 158 -14.41 -12.32 4.15
C VAL A 158 -13.07 -12.99 4.43
N ILE A 159 -12.35 -13.38 3.38
CA ILE A 159 -11.09 -14.11 3.50
C ILE A 159 -9.93 -13.15 3.22
N GLY A 160 -9.20 -12.80 4.28
CA GLY A 160 -8.14 -11.80 4.31
C GLY A 160 -8.58 -10.50 4.98
N SER A 161 -7.72 -10.00 5.86
CA SER A 161 -7.94 -8.77 6.63
C SER A 161 -7.11 -7.57 6.12
N GLY A 162 -6.63 -7.64 4.88
CA GLY A 162 -6.00 -6.50 4.22
C GLY A 162 -7.00 -5.35 3.92
N PRO A 163 -6.54 -4.22 3.36
CA PRO A 163 -7.39 -3.05 3.09
C PRO A 163 -8.68 -3.38 2.34
N SER A 164 -8.62 -4.27 1.36
CA SER A 164 -9.79 -4.70 0.58
C SER A 164 -10.78 -5.48 1.43
N GLY A 165 -10.31 -6.49 2.19
CA GLY A 165 -11.18 -7.29 3.05
C GLY A 165 -11.79 -6.48 4.19
N LEU A 166 -11.01 -5.60 4.84
CA LEU A 166 -11.54 -4.68 5.85
C LEU A 166 -12.59 -3.73 5.28
N SER A 167 -12.38 -3.27 4.02
CA SER A 167 -13.34 -2.38 3.35
C SER A 167 -14.64 -3.09 3.00
N ALA A 168 -14.57 -4.31 2.49
CA ALA A 168 -15.74 -5.15 2.24
C ALA A 168 -16.50 -5.43 3.54
N ALA A 169 -15.79 -5.87 4.58
CA ALA A 169 -16.37 -6.16 5.89
C ALA A 169 -17.05 -4.94 6.53
N ASN A 170 -16.41 -3.76 6.48
CA ASN A 170 -16.98 -2.51 6.97
C ASN A 170 -18.28 -2.13 6.24
N SER A 171 -18.31 -2.26 4.92
CA SER A 171 -19.48 -1.90 4.11
C SER A 171 -20.64 -2.87 4.35
N LEU A 172 -20.38 -4.17 4.31
CA LEU A 172 -21.38 -5.21 4.57
C LEU A 172 -21.95 -5.15 5.98
N ASN A 173 -21.11 -4.93 6.99
CA ASN A 173 -21.56 -4.79 8.37
C ASN A 173 -22.45 -3.55 8.55
N LYS A 174 -22.07 -2.40 7.98
CA LYS A 174 -22.89 -1.18 8.01
C LYS A 174 -24.25 -1.37 7.35
N ARG A 175 -24.33 -2.20 6.31
CA ARG A 175 -25.58 -2.59 5.66
C ARG A 175 -26.44 -3.47 6.56
N GLY A 176 -25.88 -4.10 7.56
CA GLY A 176 -26.56 -4.96 8.53
C GLY A 176 -26.29 -6.45 8.36
N HIS A 177 -25.41 -6.87 7.45
CA HIS A 177 -25.01 -8.27 7.35
C HIS A 177 -24.17 -8.68 8.55
N GLU A 178 -24.22 -9.99 8.91
CA GLU A 178 -23.31 -10.59 9.86
C GLU A 178 -22.02 -10.94 9.14
N VAL A 179 -20.91 -10.33 9.55
CA VAL A 179 -19.63 -10.47 8.84
C VAL A 179 -18.58 -11.13 9.72
N THR A 180 -17.95 -12.18 9.19
CA THR A 180 -16.77 -12.81 9.79
C THR A 180 -15.57 -12.65 8.85
N VAL A 181 -14.47 -12.10 9.36
CA VAL A 181 -13.20 -11.95 8.62
C VAL A 181 -12.22 -13.00 9.10
N TYR A 182 -11.73 -13.82 8.19
CA TYR A 182 -10.71 -14.84 8.43
C TYR A 182 -9.33 -14.33 8.01
N GLU A 183 -8.36 -14.40 8.91
CA GLU A 183 -6.98 -13.97 8.67
C GLU A 183 -6.01 -15.09 9.03
N ARG A 184 -5.13 -15.44 8.10
CA ARG A 184 -4.11 -16.48 8.30
C ARG A 184 -3.00 -16.09 9.29
N SER A 185 -2.76 -14.80 9.45
CA SER A 185 -1.75 -14.28 10.37
C SER A 185 -2.30 -14.17 11.80
N ASP A 186 -1.40 -14.00 12.75
CA ASP A 186 -1.71 -13.78 14.18
C ASP A 186 -2.28 -12.37 14.46
N ARG A 187 -2.07 -11.41 13.54
CA ARG A 187 -2.60 -10.04 13.62
C ARG A 187 -3.31 -9.64 12.34
N LEU A 188 -4.32 -8.80 12.51
CA LEU A 188 -5.16 -8.28 11.43
C LEU A 188 -4.50 -7.10 10.71
N GLY A 189 -4.86 -6.88 9.44
CA GLY A 189 -4.42 -5.73 8.65
C GLY A 189 -3.65 -6.09 7.37
N GLY A 190 -3.29 -7.35 7.16
CA GLY A 190 -2.54 -7.78 5.98
C GLY A 190 -1.22 -7.01 5.81
N LEU A 191 -1.01 -6.40 4.64
CA LEU A 191 0.20 -5.59 4.39
C LEU A 191 0.29 -4.32 5.24
N LEU A 192 -0.83 -3.75 5.71
CA LEU A 192 -0.81 -2.63 6.67
C LEU A 192 -0.13 -3.04 7.99
N MET A 193 -0.30 -4.29 8.40
CA MET A 193 0.32 -4.83 9.62
C MET A 193 1.76 -5.27 9.37
N TYR A 194 2.00 -6.10 8.35
CA TYR A 194 3.27 -6.82 8.21
C TYR A 194 4.08 -6.49 6.95
N GLY A 195 3.51 -5.77 5.98
CA GLY A 195 4.23 -5.36 4.77
C GLY A 195 4.83 -3.96 4.88
N ILE A 196 4.11 -3.04 5.51
CA ILE A 196 4.53 -1.66 5.71
C ILE A 196 5.29 -1.55 7.03
N PRO A 197 6.49 -0.92 7.08
CA PRO A 197 7.24 -0.75 8.32
C PRO A 197 6.51 0.11 9.36
N ASN A 198 6.83 -0.08 10.65
CA ASN A 198 6.18 0.67 11.73
C ASN A 198 6.44 2.17 11.65
N MET A 199 7.63 2.59 11.18
CA MET A 199 7.96 4.02 11.02
C MET A 199 7.18 4.73 9.91
N LYS A 200 6.51 4.00 9.02
CA LYS A 200 5.62 4.56 7.99
C LYS A 200 4.15 4.48 8.38
N LEU A 201 3.78 3.46 9.16
CA LEU A 201 2.44 3.26 9.71
C LEU A 201 2.56 2.52 11.04
N GLU A 202 2.43 3.22 12.16
CA GLU A 202 2.43 2.60 13.49
C GLU A 202 1.27 1.62 13.65
N LYS A 203 1.54 0.44 14.20
CA LYS A 203 0.58 -0.66 14.22
C LYS A 203 -0.60 -0.44 15.14
N HIS A 204 -0.45 0.37 16.19
CA HIS A 204 -1.57 0.80 17.02
C HIS A 204 -2.66 1.55 16.22
N ILE A 205 -2.30 2.22 15.12
CA ILE A 205 -3.27 2.87 14.21
C ILE A 205 -4.17 1.83 13.53
N VAL A 206 -3.59 0.70 13.14
CA VAL A 206 -4.35 -0.43 12.57
C VAL A 206 -5.22 -1.05 13.66
N GLU A 207 -4.66 -1.30 14.83
CA GLU A 207 -5.34 -1.92 15.96
C GLU A 207 -6.52 -1.09 16.48
N ARG A 208 -6.37 0.24 16.64
CA ARG A 208 -7.47 1.12 17.08
C ARG A 208 -8.65 1.11 16.11
N LYS A 209 -8.39 1.01 14.80
CA LYS A 209 -9.46 0.92 13.79
C LYS A 209 -10.16 -0.42 13.85
N ILE A 210 -9.41 -1.50 13.98
CA ILE A 210 -9.97 -2.85 14.12
C ILE A 210 -10.80 -2.98 15.40
N ALA A 211 -10.38 -2.35 16.51
CA ALA A 211 -11.16 -2.32 17.75
C ALA A 211 -12.56 -1.71 17.52
N ILE A 212 -12.63 -0.55 16.82
CA ILE A 212 -13.91 0.05 16.44
C ILE A 212 -14.75 -0.91 15.59
N MET A 213 -14.15 -1.60 14.61
CA MET A 213 -14.87 -2.54 13.75
C MET A 213 -15.40 -3.76 14.53
N LYS A 214 -14.67 -4.22 15.54
CA LYS A 214 -15.14 -5.28 16.48
C LYS A 214 -16.33 -4.81 17.29
N GLU A 215 -16.28 -3.61 17.85
CA GLU A 215 -17.38 -3.00 18.59
C GLU A 215 -18.61 -2.76 17.69
N GLU A 216 -18.42 -2.55 16.39
CA GLU A 216 -19.50 -2.47 15.40
C GLU A 216 -20.11 -3.85 15.06
N GLY A 217 -19.56 -4.94 15.58
CA GLY A 217 -20.08 -6.30 15.47
C GLY A 217 -19.50 -7.12 14.32
N ILE A 218 -18.32 -6.76 13.80
CA ILE A 218 -17.58 -7.62 12.88
C ILE A 218 -16.78 -8.65 13.69
N HIS A 219 -16.92 -9.92 13.33
CA HIS A 219 -16.15 -11.01 13.92
C HIS A 219 -14.82 -11.19 13.18
N PHE A 220 -13.73 -11.38 13.92
CA PHE A 220 -12.41 -11.62 13.36
C PHE A 220 -11.83 -12.92 13.91
N VAL A 221 -11.34 -13.77 13.01
CA VAL A 221 -10.70 -15.05 13.35
C VAL A 221 -9.28 -15.01 12.79
N THR A 222 -8.29 -14.91 13.67
CA THR A 222 -6.86 -14.95 13.32
C THR A 222 -6.31 -16.37 13.38
N ASN A 223 -5.11 -16.59 12.82
CA ASN A 223 -4.49 -17.92 12.67
C ASN A 223 -5.41 -18.91 11.94
N ALA A 224 -6.20 -18.43 11.00
CA ALA A 224 -7.23 -19.15 10.27
C ALA A 224 -6.90 -19.17 8.78
N ASN A 225 -6.16 -20.16 8.33
CA ASN A 225 -5.70 -20.28 6.95
C ASN A 225 -6.72 -21.01 6.10
N VAL A 226 -7.63 -20.26 5.47
CA VAL A 226 -8.66 -20.80 4.59
C VAL A 226 -8.03 -21.42 3.35
N GLY A 227 -8.46 -22.63 2.99
CA GLY A 227 -7.87 -23.45 1.93
C GLY A 227 -6.82 -24.44 2.44
N LYS A 228 -6.35 -24.29 3.70
CA LYS A 228 -5.49 -25.26 4.39
C LYS A 228 -6.17 -25.81 5.64
N ASP A 229 -6.40 -24.94 6.64
CA ASP A 229 -6.96 -25.32 7.94
C ASP A 229 -8.49 -25.32 7.90
N ILE A 230 -9.09 -24.42 7.11
CA ILE A 230 -10.54 -24.27 6.95
C ILE A 230 -10.89 -24.59 5.50
N LYS A 231 -11.80 -25.56 5.32
CA LYS A 231 -12.25 -25.99 3.98
C LYS A 231 -13.26 -25.01 3.39
N PRO A 232 -13.13 -24.62 2.10
CA PRO A 232 -14.11 -23.75 1.44
C PRO A 232 -15.54 -24.26 1.48
N GLU A 233 -15.77 -25.59 1.42
CA GLU A 233 -17.09 -26.21 1.48
C GLU A 233 -17.82 -25.88 2.79
N GLN A 234 -17.08 -25.82 3.90
CA GLN A 234 -17.64 -25.44 5.19
C GLN A 234 -18.13 -23.98 5.17
N LEU A 235 -17.31 -23.08 4.61
CA LEU A 235 -17.69 -21.67 4.51
C LEU A 235 -18.89 -21.46 3.57
N LYS A 236 -18.94 -22.17 2.44
CA LYS A 236 -20.09 -22.10 1.51
C LYS A 236 -21.39 -22.63 2.14
N LYS A 237 -21.29 -23.52 3.14
CA LYS A 237 -22.45 -24.02 3.87
C LYS A 237 -22.92 -23.06 4.96
N ASP A 238 -21.97 -22.43 5.66
CA ASP A 238 -22.25 -21.64 6.87
C ASP A 238 -22.58 -20.17 6.56
N TYR A 239 -22.22 -19.69 5.35
CA TYR A 239 -22.37 -18.30 4.91
C TYR A 239 -23.16 -18.19 3.61
N ASP A 240 -23.96 -17.14 3.49
CA ASP A 240 -24.73 -16.82 2.26
C ASP A 240 -23.84 -16.33 1.11
N ALA A 241 -22.66 -15.76 1.43
CA ALA A 241 -21.65 -15.34 0.45
C ALA A 241 -20.24 -15.36 1.04
N VAL A 242 -19.24 -15.48 0.16
CA VAL A 242 -17.81 -15.44 0.52
C VAL A 242 -17.12 -14.39 -0.36
N VAL A 243 -16.30 -13.51 0.26
CA VAL A 243 -15.48 -12.53 -0.43
C VAL A 243 -14.00 -12.91 -0.28
N LEU A 244 -13.34 -13.24 -1.37
CA LEU A 244 -11.91 -13.52 -1.42
C LEU A 244 -11.12 -12.21 -1.55
N ALA A 245 -10.38 -11.84 -0.51
CA ALA A 245 -9.59 -10.60 -0.42
C ALA A 245 -8.18 -10.88 0.11
N CYS A 246 -7.57 -11.98 -0.35
CA CYS A 246 -6.28 -12.48 0.12
C CYS A 246 -5.07 -11.67 -0.39
N GLY A 247 -5.29 -10.69 -1.25
CA GLY A 247 -4.25 -9.87 -1.86
C GLY A 247 -3.38 -10.61 -2.88
N SER A 248 -2.26 -9.98 -3.28
CA SER A 248 -1.20 -10.58 -4.08
C SER A 248 -0.04 -10.91 -3.16
N SER A 249 0.13 -12.15 -2.78
CA SER A 249 1.15 -12.59 -1.82
C SER A 249 2.14 -13.61 -2.36
N ASN A 250 2.05 -13.95 -3.65
CA ASN A 250 3.05 -14.75 -4.35
C ASN A 250 4.18 -13.85 -4.86
N PRO A 251 5.36 -13.78 -4.19
CA PRO A 251 6.41 -12.85 -4.55
C PRO A 251 7.08 -13.28 -5.87
N ARG A 252 7.40 -12.30 -6.71
CA ARG A 252 8.22 -12.53 -7.90
C ARG A 252 9.64 -12.89 -7.48
N ASN A 253 10.09 -14.05 -7.90
CA ASN A 253 11.46 -14.49 -7.67
C ASN A 253 12.39 -14.02 -8.80
N ILE A 254 13.69 -14.11 -8.58
CA ILE A 254 14.73 -13.96 -9.59
C ILE A 254 15.38 -15.34 -9.79
N GLU A 255 15.54 -15.72 -11.06
CA GLU A 255 16.11 -17.03 -11.42
C GLU A 255 17.52 -16.82 -11.93
N VAL A 256 18.47 -16.81 -10.99
CA VAL A 256 19.90 -16.66 -11.25
C VAL A 256 20.70 -17.70 -10.48
N PRO A 257 21.89 -18.10 -10.95
CA PRO A 257 22.78 -19.00 -10.21
C PRO A 257 23.06 -18.49 -8.80
N GLY A 258 23.02 -19.39 -7.81
CA GLY A 258 23.27 -19.05 -6.40
C GLY A 258 22.08 -18.45 -5.67
N ARG A 259 20.88 -18.40 -6.29
CA ARG A 259 19.64 -17.88 -5.64
C ARG A 259 19.28 -18.64 -4.36
N GLU A 260 19.64 -19.90 -4.27
CA GLU A 260 19.41 -20.78 -3.13
C GLU A 260 20.28 -20.49 -1.91
N ALA A 261 21.25 -19.59 -2.02
CA ALA A 261 22.16 -19.25 -0.93
C ALA A 261 21.41 -18.70 0.29
N LYS A 262 21.88 -19.11 1.48
CA LYS A 262 21.40 -18.53 2.75
C LYS A 262 21.75 -17.04 2.79
N GLY A 263 20.82 -16.22 3.30
CA GLY A 263 20.97 -14.77 3.34
C GLY A 263 20.23 -14.06 2.20
N ILE A 264 19.52 -14.80 1.33
CA ILE A 264 18.67 -14.23 0.28
C ILE A 264 17.19 -14.48 0.61
N TYR A 265 16.45 -13.40 0.86
CA TYR A 265 15.06 -13.43 1.31
C TYR A 265 14.17 -12.56 0.42
N PHE A 266 12.88 -12.82 0.46
CA PHE A 266 11.91 -11.84 -0.07
C PHE A 266 11.78 -10.65 0.88
N ALA A 267 11.59 -9.48 0.32
CA ALA A 267 11.44 -8.22 1.08
C ALA A 267 10.33 -8.31 2.12
N VAL A 268 9.19 -8.95 1.76
CA VAL A 268 8.05 -9.08 2.69
C VAL A 268 8.39 -9.93 3.92
N ASP A 269 9.25 -10.94 3.79
CA ASP A 269 9.66 -11.78 4.93
C ASP A 269 10.56 -10.98 5.88
N PHE A 270 11.46 -10.16 5.33
CA PHE A 270 12.30 -9.26 6.09
C PHE A 270 11.48 -8.23 6.87
N LEU A 271 10.56 -7.53 6.19
CA LEU A 271 9.70 -6.53 6.80
C LEU A 271 8.74 -7.14 7.83
N LYS A 272 8.12 -8.29 7.49
CA LYS A 272 7.25 -9.02 8.40
C LYS A 272 7.97 -9.48 9.66
N SER A 273 9.14 -10.12 9.52
CA SER A 273 9.91 -10.62 10.66
C SER A 273 10.34 -9.47 11.57
N THR A 274 10.78 -8.35 11.01
CA THR A 274 11.15 -7.14 11.76
C THR A 274 9.96 -6.58 12.54
N THR A 275 8.84 -6.34 11.86
CA THR A 275 7.64 -5.79 12.50
C THR A 275 7.10 -6.72 13.57
N LYS A 276 7.07 -8.03 13.31
CA LYS A 276 6.61 -9.01 14.30
C LYS A 276 7.49 -9.00 15.56
N SER A 277 8.81 -9.07 15.42
CA SER A 277 9.74 -9.01 16.54
C SER A 277 9.69 -7.68 17.29
N LEU A 278 9.49 -6.57 16.56
CA LEU A 278 9.29 -5.24 17.16
C LEU A 278 8.06 -5.22 18.08
N LEU A 279 6.92 -5.73 17.59
CA LEU A 279 5.66 -5.76 18.34
C LEU A 279 5.67 -6.77 19.49
N ASP A 280 6.30 -7.92 19.31
CA ASP A 280 6.32 -8.98 20.31
C ASP A 280 7.30 -8.69 21.45
N SER A 281 8.43 -8.03 21.17
CA SER A 281 9.54 -7.94 22.14
C SER A 281 10.36 -6.65 22.07
N GLY A 282 10.04 -5.69 21.20
CA GLY A 282 10.91 -4.55 20.94
C GLY A 282 12.27 -5.00 20.34
N LEU A 283 12.27 -6.02 19.48
CA LEU A 283 13.42 -6.66 18.84
C LEU A 283 14.37 -7.43 19.80
N LYS A 284 13.98 -7.61 21.05
CA LYS A 284 14.82 -8.30 22.08
C LYS A 284 14.89 -9.81 21.86
N ASP A 285 13.87 -10.41 21.23
CA ASP A 285 13.81 -11.86 20.96
C ASP A 285 14.74 -12.30 19.82
N LYS A 286 15.27 -11.33 19.04
CA LYS A 286 16.15 -11.56 17.89
C LYS A 286 15.58 -12.53 16.85
N LYS A 287 14.24 -12.71 16.81
CA LYS A 287 13.54 -13.60 15.86
C LYS A 287 13.19 -12.87 14.56
N TYR A 288 14.12 -12.12 14.01
CA TYR A 288 13.97 -11.40 12.75
C TYR A 288 15.20 -11.55 11.87
N ILE A 289 15.03 -11.34 10.57
CA ILE A 289 16.13 -11.31 9.60
C ILE A 289 16.94 -10.04 9.86
N SER A 290 18.12 -10.17 10.46
CA SER A 290 18.92 -9.01 10.87
C SER A 290 19.85 -8.52 9.76
N ALA A 291 19.85 -7.20 9.53
CA ALA A 291 20.81 -6.51 8.65
C ALA A 291 22.01 -5.95 9.40
N LYS A 292 22.12 -6.14 10.72
CA LYS A 292 23.17 -5.54 11.55
C LYS A 292 24.57 -5.95 11.07
N GLY A 293 25.40 -4.94 10.77
CA GLY A 293 26.79 -5.12 10.33
C GLY A 293 26.96 -5.75 8.96
N LYS A 294 25.89 -5.90 8.16
CA LYS A 294 25.89 -6.56 6.86
C LYS A 294 25.95 -5.58 5.70
N ASN A 295 26.53 -6.03 4.60
CA ASN A 295 26.39 -5.41 3.28
C ASN A 295 25.06 -5.92 2.69
N VAL A 296 24.09 -5.01 2.55
CA VAL A 296 22.72 -5.33 2.12
C VAL A 296 22.52 -4.95 0.68
N ILE A 297 21.95 -5.85 -0.11
CA ILE A 297 21.49 -5.57 -1.48
C ILE A 297 19.96 -5.66 -1.50
N VAL A 298 19.29 -4.62 -1.98
CA VAL A 298 17.85 -4.58 -2.22
C VAL A 298 17.60 -4.60 -3.71
N ILE A 299 16.87 -5.59 -4.20
CA ILE A 299 16.55 -5.74 -5.65
C ILE A 299 15.15 -5.25 -5.90
N GLY A 300 15.03 -4.06 -6.49
CA GLY A 300 13.79 -3.35 -6.80
C GLY A 300 13.78 -1.91 -6.30
N GLY A 301 13.40 -0.99 -7.18
CA GLY A 301 13.43 0.47 -6.94
C GLY A 301 12.14 1.06 -6.38
N GLY A 302 11.08 0.26 -6.16
CA GLY A 302 9.78 0.73 -5.68
C GLY A 302 9.71 0.96 -4.16
N ASP A 303 8.50 1.30 -3.68
CA ASP A 303 8.23 1.63 -2.26
C ASP A 303 8.69 0.53 -1.30
N THR A 304 8.43 -0.75 -1.64
CA THR A 304 8.90 -1.89 -0.82
C THR A 304 10.42 -1.95 -0.72
N GLY A 305 11.13 -1.59 -1.81
CA GLY A 305 12.59 -1.49 -1.81
C GLY A 305 13.06 -0.37 -0.88
N ASN A 306 12.45 0.81 -0.96
CA ASN A 306 12.72 1.91 -0.05
C ASN A 306 12.47 1.54 1.43
N ASP A 307 11.37 0.84 1.71
CA ASP A 307 11.04 0.34 3.06
C ASP A 307 12.12 -0.63 3.58
N CYS A 308 12.68 -1.47 2.70
CA CYS A 308 13.82 -2.35 3.04
C CYS A 308 15.11 -1.55 3.30
N VAL A 309 15.39 -0.49 2.54
CA VAL A 309 16.54 0.40 2.78
C VAL A 309 16.45 1.02 4.17
N GLY A 310 15.33 1.71 4.48
CA GLY A 310 15.13 2.37 5.76
C GLY A 310 15.15 1.39 6.97
N THR A 311 14.59 0.19 6.80
CA THR A 311 14.61 -0.86 7.83
C THR A 311 16.02 -1.40 8.05
N SER A 312 16.79 -1.62 6.98
CA SER A 312 18.17 -2.11 7.06
C SER A 312 19.08 -1.13 7.79
N ILE A 313 18.91 0.18 7.55
CA ILE A 313 19.65 1.24 8.25
C ILE A 313 19.35 1.22 9.75
N ARG A 314 18.07 1.10 10.14
CA ARG A 314 17.67 1.00 11.56
C ARG A 314 18.20 -0.26 12.24
N HIS A 315 18.42 -1.34 11.50
CA HIS A 315 19.12 -2.52 12.03
C HIS A 315 20.63 -2.30 12.21
N GLY A 316 21.21 -1.22 11.66
CA GLY A 316 22.65 -0.95 11.68
C GLY A 316 23.42 -1.70 10.58
N ALA A 317 22.89 -1.71 9.36
CA ALA A 317 23.59 -2.23 8.19
C ALA A 317 24.93 -1.52 7.97
N LYS A 318 25.93 -2.25 7.49
CA LYS A 318 27.25 -1.70 7.14
C LYS A 318 27.19 -0.88 5.85
N SER A 319 26.42 -1.34 4.88
CA SER A 319 26.11 -0.65 3.63
C SER A 319 24.77 -1.12 3.10
N VAL A 320 24.10 -0.28 2.28
CA VAL A 320 22.89 -0.66 1.56
C VAL A 320 23.03 -0.22 0.11
N THR A 321 22.81 -1.15 -0.81
CA THR A 321 22.75 -0.89 -2.25
C THR A 321 21.38 -1.30 -2.76
N GLN A 322 20.67 -0.40 -3.46
CA GLN A 322 19.36 -0.67 -4.07
C GLN A 322 19.51 -0.74 -5.59
N LEU A 323 19.09 -1.86 -6.18
CA LEU A 323 19.18 -2.08 -7.63
C LEU A 323 17.85 -1.78 -8.29
N GLU A 324 17.88 -0.92 -9.31
CA GLU A 324 16.74 -0.62 -10.17
C GLU A 324 17.07 -1.02 -11.61
N MET A 325 16.26 -1.91 -12.18
CA MET A 325 16.48 -2.38 -13.54
C MET A 325 16.15 -1.33 -14.61
N MET A 326 15.28 -0.38 -14.30
CA MET A 326 14.87 0.67 -15.22
C MET A 326 15.83 1.86 -15.18
N PRO A 327 15.89 2.68 -16.24
CA PRO A 327 16.62 3.96 -16.22
C PRO A 327 16.10 4.89 -15.10
N LYS A 328 16.98 5.76 -14.60
CA LYS A 328 16.55 6.84 -13.70
C LYS A 328 15.47 7.68 -14.41
N LEU A 329 14.35 7.88 -13.74
CA LEU A 329 13.30 8.76 -14.22
C LEU A 329 13.82 10.22 -14.23
N PRO A 330 13.25 11.09 -15.09
CA PRO A 330 13.60 12.51 -15.10
C PRO A 330 13.19 13.18 -13.78
N ASP A 331 13.81 14.30 -13.46
CA ASP A 331 13.49 15.05 -12.25
C ASP A 331 12.19 15.86 -12.40
N GLU A 332 11.77 16.15 -13.65
CA GLU A 332 10.52 16.84 -13.99
C GLU A 332 9.68 16.02 -14.95
N ARG A 333 8.39 16.36 -15.11
CA ARG A 333 7.48 15.69 -16.06
C ARG A 333 7.99 15.83 -17.49
N ALA A 334 8.07 14.69 -18.19
CA ALA A 334 8.31 14.70 -19.63
C ALA A 334 7.02 15.05 -20.41
N GLU A 335 7.16 15.52 -21.64
CA GLU A 335 6.04 15.88 -22.53
C GLU A 335 5.04 14.73 -22.75
N ASN A 336 5.52 13.49 -22.77
CA ASN A 336 4.70 12.28 -22.89
C ASN A 336 4.04 11.82 -21.58
N ASN A 337 4.14 12.61 -20.52
CA ASN A 337 3.48 12.39 -19.23
C ASN A 337 2.79 13.67 -18.72
N PRO A 338 1.78 14.16 -19.46
CA PRO A 338 1.14 15.44 -19.14
C PRO A 338 0.28 15.33 -17.85
N TRP A 339 0.08 16.47 -17.20
CA TRP A 339 -0.99 16.60 -16.19
C TRP A 339 -2.35 16.25 -16.84
N PRO A 340 -3.29 15.59 -16.17
CA PRO A 340 -3.32 15.23 -14.75
C PRO A 340 -2.86 13.79 -14.44
N GLU A 341 -2.09 13.16 -15.33
CA GLU A 341 -1.57 11.82 -15.09
C GLU A 341 -0.64 11.77 -13.89
N TRP A 342 -0.48 10.59 -13.31
CA TRP A 342 0.54 10.35 -12.29
C TRP A 342 1.92 10.74 -12.80
N PRO A 343 2.70 11.56 -12.07
CA PRO A 343 4.01 12.00 -12.55
C PRO A 343 5.03 10.85 -12.53
N ARG A 344 5.61 10.59 -13.68
CA ARG A 344 6.75 9.66 -13.85
C ARG A 344 8.04 10.44 -13.67
N ILE A 345 8.36 10.80 -12.44
CA ILE A 345 9.55 11.57 -12.06
C ILE A 345 10.34 10.81 -11.00
N CYS A 346 11.63 11.09 -10.91
CA CYS A 346 12.50 10.57 -9.87
C CYS A 346 12.12 11.20 -8.53
N LYS A 347 11.76 10.34 -7.57
CA LYS A 347 11.49 10.76 -6.19
C LYS A 347 12.53 10.15 -5.26
N THR A 348 12.97 10.91 -4.29
CA THR A 348 13.75 10.40 -3.17
C THR A 348 12.82 10.28 -1.97
N ASP A 349 12.69 9.09 -1.44
CA ASP A 349 11.83 8.80 -0.29
C ASP A 349 12.68 8.61 0.97
N TYR A 350 12.05 8.47 2.11
CA TYR A 350 12.68 8.51 3.43
C TYR A 350 13.89 7.55 3.57
N GLY A 351 13.82 6.33 3.03
CA GLY A 351 14.92 5.35 3.13
C GLY A 351 16.14 5.76 2.32
N GLN A 352 15.96 6.32 1.11
CA GLN A 352 17.07 6.87 0.32
C GLN A 352 17.67 8.10 0.99
N GLU A 353 16.84 9.02 1.55
CA GLU A 353 17.34 10.18 2.32
C GLU A 353 18.20 9.73 3.52
N GLU A 354 17.74 8.72 4.24
CA GLU A 354 18.45 8.12 5.36
C GLU A 354 19.79 7.49 4.92
N ALA A 355 19.78 6.78 3.78
CA ALA A 355 21.02 6.22 3.22
C ALA A 355 22.01 7.32 2.83
N ILE A 356 21.56 8.39 2.19
CA ILE A 356 22.40 9.56 1.86
C ILE A 356 22.99 10.17 3.14
N ALA A 357 22.18 10.34 4.19
CA ALA A 357 22.63 10.94 5.45
C ALA A 357 23.64 10.07 6.24
N VAL A 358 23.54 8.74 6.11
CA VAL A 358 24.38 7.77 6.83
C VAL A 358 25.62 7.38 6.03
N PHE A 359 25.47 7.11 4.73
CA PHE A 359 26.54 6.58 3.88
C PHE A 359 27.16 7.63 2.96
N GLY A 360 26.57 8.84 2.84
CA GLY A 360 27.09 9.95 2.03
C GLY A 360 26.76 9.86 0.54
N HIS A 361 25.93 8.92 0.11
CA HIS A 361 25.53 8.74 -1.31
C HIS A 361 24.16 8.09 -1.43
N ASP A 362 23.51 8.30 -2.58
CA ASP A 362 22.27 7.63 -2.95
C ASP A 362 22.51 6.12 -3.06
N PRO A 363 21.71 5.27 -2.42
CA PRO A 363 21.89 3.81 -2.46
C PRO A 363 21.52 3.20 -3.80
N ARG A 364 20.84 3.93 -4.70
CA ARG A 364 20.27 3.39 -5.95
C ARG A 364 21.31 3.28 -7.06
N ILE A 365 21.31 2.13 -7.72
CA ILE A 365 22.03 1.89 -8.98
C ILE A 365 20.99 1.53 -10.01
N TYR A 366 20.86 2.36 -11.05
CA TYR A 366 19.89 2.20 -12.12
C TYR A 366 20.44 1.34 -13.26
N GLN A 367 19.52 0.82 -14.11
CA GLN A 367 19.86 -0.03 -15.25
C GLN A 367 20.78 -1.18 -14.86
N THR A 368 20.51 -1.81 -13.71
CA THR A 368 21.38 -2.83 -13.15
C THR A 368 20.56 -3.95 -12.52
N THR A 369 21.01 -5.18 -12.75
CA THR A 369 20.44 -6.37 -12.10
C THR A 369 21.54 -7.31 -11.61
N VAL A 370 21.14 -8.38 -10.93
CA VAL A 370 22.06 -9.46 -10.51
C VAL A 370 22.14 -10.51 -11.61
N LYS A 371 23.35 -10.91 -11.95
CA LYS A 371 23.66 -12.03 -12.87
C LYS A 371 23.79 -13.35 -12.11
N GLU A 372 24.48 -13.35 -10.96
CA GLU A 372 24.67 -14.52 -10.10
C GLU A 372 24.98 -14.11 -8.66
N PHE A 373 24.80 -15.02 -7.72
CA PHE A 373 25.28 -14.90 -6.34
C PHE A 373 26.41 -15.89 -6.09
N LYS A 374 27.44 -15.42 -5.38
CA LYS A 374 28.55 -16.28 -4.92
C LYS A 374 28.33 -16.59 -3.44
N MET A 375 28.56 -17.86 -3.09
CA MET A 375 28.40 -18.34 -1.72
C MET A 375 29.70 -18.93 -1.17
N ASN A 376 29.82 -18.97 0.14
CA ASN A 376 30.90 -19.65 0.83
C ASN A 376 30.62 -21.16 0.99
N LYS A 377 31.56 -21.89 1.57
CA LYS A 377 31.44 -23.35 1.83
C LYS A 377 30.28 -23.73 2.76
N LYS A 378 29.71 -22.76 3.50
CA LYS A 378 28.53 -22.95 4.36
C LYS A 378 27.20 -22.69 3.63
N GLY A 379 27.25 -22.33 2.35
CA GLY A 379 26.11 -21.98 1.53
C GLY A 379 25.53 -20.59 1.85
N GLU A 380 26.30 -19.69 2.46
CA GLU A 380 25.89 -18.32 2.76
C GLU A 380 26.32 -17.39 1.63
N VAL A 381 25.47 -16.46 1.20
CA VAL A 381 25.81 -15.44 0.20
C VAL A 381 26.95 -14.56 0.71
N THR A 382 27.92 -14.26 -0.16
CA THR A 382 29.07 -13.42 0.17
C THR A 382 29.29 -12.30 -0.84
N LYS A 383 28.85 -12.49 -2.09
CA LYS A 383 28.95 -11.50 -3.16
C LYS A 383 27.76 -11.63 -4.11
N ALA A 384 27.44 -10.54 -4.78
CA ALA A 384 26.62 -10.53 -5.98
C ALA A 384 27.42 -10.04 -7.17
N VAL A 385 27.26 -10.69 -8.31
CA VAL A 385 27.75 -10.24 -9.60
C VAL A 385 26.65 -9.44 -10.24
N LEU A 386 26.84 -8.14 -10.34
CA LEU A 386 25.92 -7.22 -11.02
C LEU A 386 26.25 -7.17 -12.50
N VAL A 387 25.23 -6.86 -13.31
CA VAL A 387 25.38 -6.60 -14.75
C VAL A 387 24.53 -5.37 -15.12
N ASN A 388 25.09 -4.50 -15.95
CA ASN A 388 24.35 -3.37 -16.48
C ASN A 388 23.32 -3.83 -17.50
N LEU A 389 22.23 -3.09 -17.60
CA LEU A 389 21.13 -3.33 -18.53
C LEU A 389 21.01 -2.18 -19.52
N GLU A 390 20.71 -2.51 -20.76
CA GLU A 390 20.32 -1.55 -21.80
C GLU A 390 18.93 -1.87 -22.34
N SER A 391 18.25 -0.85 -22.83
CA SER A 391 16.90 -0.99 -23.39
C SER A 391 17.01 -1.34 -24.87
N LYS A 392 16.54 -2.54 -25.26
CA LYS A 392 16.46 -3.01 -26.64
C LYS A 392 15.03 -3.33 -27.04
N LYS A 393 14.68 -3.03 -28.28
CA LYS A 393 13.38 -3.40 -28.85
C LYS A 393 13.44 -4.86 -29.27
N ASP A 394 12.56 -5.68 -28.73
CA ASP A 394 12.37 -7.06 -29.14
C ASP A 394 11.77 -7.10 -30.55
N GLU A 395 12.44 -7.73 -31.50
CA GLU A 395 12.04 -7.75 -32.92
C GLU A 395 10.73 -8.52 -33.15
N LYS A 396 10.41 -9.50 -32.29
CA LYS A 396 9.22 -10.35 -32.45
C LYS A 396 7.98 -9.72 -31.87
N THR A 397 8.12 -9.10 -30.70
CA THR A 397 6.99 -8.54 -29.95
C THR A 397 6.85 -7.04 -30.11
N GLY A 398 7.88 -6.35 -30.60
CA GLY A 398 7.96 -4.90 -30.71
C GLY A 398 8.08 -4.18 -29.35
N ARG A 399 8.20 -4.90 -28.24
CA ARG A 399 8.27 -4.36 -26.90
C ARG A 399 9.70 -3.99 -26.52
N MET A 400 9.86 -2.93 -25.74
CA MET A 400 11.15 -2.59 -25.14
C MET A 400 11.45 -3.57 -24.00
N MET A 401 12.63 -4.14 -24.02
CA MET A 401 13.12 -5.08 -22.99
C MET A 401 14.48 -4.60 -22.47
N MET A 402 14.71 -4.82 -21.20
CA MET A 402 16.00 -4.58 -20.57
C MET A 402 16.86 -5.82 -20.74
N VAL A 403 17.99 -5.69 -21.44
CA VAL A 403 18.91 -6.80 -21.74
C VAL A 403 20.28 -6.57 -21.12
N PRO A 404 20.98 -7.62 -20.63
CA PRO A 404 22.31 -7.48 -20.08
C PRO A 404 23.33 -6.98 -21.10
N VAL A 405 24.22 -6.10 -20.64
CA VAL A 405 25.38 -5.63 -21.42
C VAL A 405 26.58 -6.53 -21.12
N GLU A 406 27.07 -7.23 -22.12
CA GLU A 406 28.25 -8.13 -21.97
C GLU A 406 29.51 -7.34 -21.55
N GLY A 407 30.28 -7.93 -20.64
CA GLY A 407 31.52 -7.32 -20.14
C GLY A 407 31.34 -6.21 -19.12
N SER A 408 30.09 -5.96 -18.67
CA SER A 408 29.78 -4.95 -17.66
C SER A 408 29.70 -5.52 -16.24
N GLU A 409 30.09 -6.77 -16.05
CA GLU A 409 29.97 -7.47 -14.79
C GLU A 409 30.85 -6.81 -13.71
N LYS A 410 30.26 -6.66 -12.53
CA LYS A 410 30.92 -6.10 -11.34
C LYS A 410 30.54 -6.87 -10.09
N GLU A 411 31.56 -7.35 -9.36
CA GLU A 411 31.32 -7.99 -8.07
C GLU A 411 31.21 -6.95 -6.96
N ILE A 412 30.20 -7.11 -6.10
CA ILE A 412 30.05 -6.35 -4.86
C ILE A 412 29.83 -7.28 -3.67
N PRO A 413 30.24 -6.90 -2.45
CA PRO A 413 29.97 -7.70 -1.25
C PRO A 413 28.47 -7.76 -0.96
N ALA A 414 27.98 -8.92 -0.52
CA ALA A 414 26.59 -9.14 -0.17
C ALA A 414 26.50 -10.16 0.97
N ASP A 415 26.07 -9.72 2.14
CA ASP A 415 25.83 -10.59 3.31
C ASP A 415 24.33 -10.82 3.54
N LEU A 416 23.49 -9.97 2.93
CA LEU A 416 22.02 -10.05 2.94
C LEU A 416 21.47 -9.51 1.63
N VAL A 417 20.55 -10.26 1.01
CA VAL A 417 19.86 -9.84 -0.21
C VAL A 417 18.36 -9.86 0.02
N LEU A 418 17.70 -8.78 -0.36
CA LEU A 418 16.26 -8.60 -0.20
C LEU A 418 15.61 -8.40 -1.58
N ILE A 419 14.78 -9.36 -1.99
CA ILE A 419 14.11 -9.33 -3.29
C ILE A 419 12.79 -8.58 -3.15
N ALA A 420 12.71 -7.36 -3.72
CA ALA A 420 11.58 -6.47 -3.73
C ALA A 420 11.02 -6.27 -5.16
N ALA A 421 10.95 -7.35 -5.95
CA ALA A 421 10.61 -7.33 -7.38
C ALA A 421 9.09 -7.38 -7.67
N GLY A 422 8.24 -7.15 -6.67
CA GLY A 422 6.78 -7.19 -6.78
C GLY A 422 6.21 -8.61 -6.64
N PHE A 423 4.93 -8.76 -7.02
CA PHE A 423 4.16 -9.99 -6.82
C PHE A 423 3.56 -10.49 -8.13
N LEU A 424 3.29 -11.81 -8.19
CA LEU A 424 2.69 -12.51 -9.33
C LEU A 424 1.18 -12.77 -9.13
N GLY A 425 0.54 -12.18 -8.14
CA GLY A 425 -0.85 -12.45 -7.80
C GLY A 425 -1.01 -13.26 -6.51
N SER A 426 -2.14 -13.95 -6.37
CA SER A 426 -2.47 -14.72 -5.18
C SER A 426 -1.73 -16.05 -5.13
N GLU A 427 -1.60 -16.61 -3.94
CA GLU A 427 -1.10 -17.97 -3.78
C GLU A 427 -2.12 -18.98 -4.30
N ALA A 428 -1.67 -19.94 -5.13
CA ALA A 428 -2.51 -20.90 -5.85
C ALA A 428 -3.41 -21.74 -4.95
N TYR A 429 -2.95 -22.11 -3.75
CA TYR A 429 -3.71 -22.98 -2.85
C TYR A 429 -5.10 -22.43 -2.47
N VAL A 430 -5.26 -21.08 -2.40
CA VAL A 430 -6.57 -20.47 -2.10
C VAL A 430 -7.47 -20.54 -3.32
N THR A 431 -6.95 -20.16 -4.50
CA THR A 431 -7.73 -20.15 -5.74
C THR A 431 -8.14 -21.56 -6.17
N GLU A 432 -7.26 -22.53 -6.01
CA GLU A 432 -7.52 -23.95 -6.27
C GLU A 432 -8.55 -24.53 -5.28
N ALA A 433 -8.42 -24.25 -3.98
CA ALA A 433 -9.34 -24.73 -2.98
C ALA A 433 -10.78 -24.24 -3.23
N PHE A 434 -10.95 -23.00 -3.68
CA PHE A 434 -12.27 -22.46 -4.03
C PHE A 434 -12.73 -22.85 -5.44
N GLY A 435 -11.86 -23.33 -6.31
CA GLY A 435 -12.16 -23.62 -7.71
C GLY A 435 -12.39 -22.37 -8.57
N VAL A 436 -11.83 -21.24 -8.17
CA VAL A 436 -11.97 -19.98 -8.92
C VAL A 436 -10.97 -19.92 -10.06
N LYS A 437 -11.40 -19.40 -11.21
CA LYS A 437 -10.54 -19.22 -12.39
C LYS A 437 -9.58 -18.04 -12.18
N VAL A 438 -8.38 -18.19 -12.72
CA VAL A 438 -7.36 -17.14 -12.70
C VAL A 438 -6.87 -16.84 -14.13
N ASN A 439 -6.52 -15.60 -14.40
CA ASN A 439 -5.95 -15.17 -15.65
C ASN A 439 -4.44 -15.47 -15.73
N GLN A 440 -3.81 -15.12 -16.87
CA GLN A 440 -2.36 -15.33 -17.09
C GLN A 440 -1.46 -14.64 -16.04
N ARG A 441 -1.97 -13.62 -15.33
CA ARG A 441 -1.26 -12.94 -14.25
C ARG A 441 -1.58 -13.52 -12.86
N THR A 442 -2.26 -14.66 -12.81
CA THR A 442 -2.73 -15.35 -11.60
C THR A 442 -3.71 -14.54 -10.74
N ASN A 443 -4.36 -13.53 -11.30
CA ASN A 443 -5.44 -12.80 -10.66
C ASN A 443 -6.77 -13.53 -10.89
N VAL A 444 -7.68 -13.49 -9.92
CA VAL A 444 -9.00 -14.14 -10.05
C VAL A 444 -9.80 -13.45 -11.14
N GLU A 445 -10.33 -14.26 -12.07
CA GLU A 445 -11.14 -13.76 -13.18
C GLU A 445 -12.57 -13.47 -12.76
N THR A 446 -13.09 -12.36 -13.25
CA THR A 446 -14.50 -11.97 -13.16
C THR A 446 -14.99 -11.48 -14.52
N LYS A 447 -16.28 -11.29 -14.66
CA LYS A 447 -16.81 -10.53 -15.81
C LYS A 447 -16.42 -9.05 -15.68
N PRO A 448 -16.36 -8.30 -16.78
CA PRO A 448 -16.17 -6.85 -16.71
C PRO A 448 -17.18 -6.20 -15.76
N ASP A 449 -16.71 -5.24 -14.96
CA ASP A 449 -17.49 -4.48 -13.98
C ASP A 449 -18.21 -5.34 -12.92
N SER A 450 -17.75 -6.56 -12.68
CA SER A 450 -18.28 -7.49 -11.69
C SER A 450 -17.16 -7.98 -10.77
N PHE A 451 -17.52 -8.34 -9.55
CA PHE A 451 -16.65 -8.97 -8.55
C PHE A 451 -17.02 -10.43 -8.29
N ALA A 452 -18.11 -10.92 -8.93
CA ALA A 452 -18.53 -12.31 -8.85
C ALA A 452 -17.59 -13.20 -9.66
N THR A 453 -17.14 -14.29 -9.07
CA THR A 453 -16.27 -15.30 -9.69
C THR A 453 -17.08 -16.29 -10.53
N ASN A 454 -16.42 -17.29 -11.11
CA ASN A 454 -17.09 -18.44 -11.74
C ASN A 454 -17.78 -19.38 -10.74
N VAL A 455 -17.57 -19.20 -9.44
CA VAL A 455 -18.15 -20.01 -8.37
C VAL A 455 -19.31 -19.25 -7.74
N GLU A 456 -20.46 -19.87 -7.64
CA GLU A 456 -21.67 -19.25 -7.11
C GLU A 456 -21.47 -18.75 -5.67
N ASN A 457 -21.97 -17.54 -5.36
CA ASN A 457 -21.84 -16.86 -4.08
C ASN A 457 -20.40 -16.60 -3.61
N VAL A 458 -19.40 -16.70 -4.51
CA VAL A 458 -18.01 -16.38 -4.25
C VAL A 458 -17.60 -15.16 -5.06
N PHE A 459 -17.15 -14.13 -4.36
CA PHE A 459 -16.70 -12.85 -4.90
C PHE A 459 -15.21 -12.65 -4.64
N THR A 460 -14.60 -11.69 -5.32
CA THR A 460 -13.20 -11.33 -5.12
C THR A 460 -13.03 -9.83 -5.11
N ALA A 461 -11.97 -9.32 -4.45
CA ALA A 461 -11.68 -7.88 -4.45
C ALA A 461 -10.20 -7.60 -4.12
N GLY A 462 -9.75 -6.41 -4.52
CA GLY A 462 -8.41 -5.91 -4.26
C GLY A 462 -7.35 -6.55 -5.13
N ASP A 463 -6.12 -6.65 -4.60
CA ASP A 463 -4.99 -7.13 -5.39
C ASP A 463 -5.14 -8.58 -5.86
N MET A 464 -5.98 -9.37 -5.22
CA MET A 464 -6.34 -10.72 -5.67
C MET A 464 -7.10 -10.69 -7.00
N HIS A 465 -7.89 -9.65 -7.23
CA HIS A 465 -8.69 -9.42 -8.44
C HIS A 465 -7.89 -8.63 -9.49
N ARG A 466 -7.40 -7.43 -9.13
CA ARG A 466 -6.78 -6.50 -10.09
C ARG A 466 -5.27 -6.64 -10.26
N GLY A 467 -4.60 -7.43 -9.42
CA GLY A 467 -3.14 -7.42 -9.25
C GLY A 467 -2.69 -6.37 -8.23
N GLN A 468 -1.40 -6.39 -7.90
CA GLN A 468 -0.86 -5.45 -6.91
C GLN A 468 -1.17 -4.00 -7.29
N SER A 469 -1.65 -3.23 -6.32
CA SER A 469 -2.13 -1.87 -6.55
C SER A 469 -1.99 -1.00 -5.29
N LEU A 470 -2.47 0.24 -5.37
CA LEU A 470 -2.45 1.16 -4.25
C LEU A 470 -3.54 0.82 -3.23
N VAL A 471 -3.30 1.19 -1.96
CA VAL A 471 -4.24 1.01 -0.84
C VAL A 471 -5.64 1.56 -1.16
N VAL A 472 -5.73 2.70 -1.84
CA VAL A 472 -7.00 3.32 -2.24
C VAL A 472 -7.79 2.47 -3.25
N TRP A 473 -7.10 1.77 -4.15
CA TRP A 473 -7.75 0.83 -5.07
C TRP A 473 -8.24 -0.43 -4.35
N ALA A 474 -7.45 -0.96 -3.43
CA ALA A 474 -7.88 -2.10 -2.61
C ALA A 474 -9.14 -1.76 -1.78
N ILE A 475 -9.18 -0.57 -1.17
CA ILE A 475 -10.35 -0.08 -0.44
C ILE A 475 -11.55 0.11 -1.39
N ARG A 476 -11.34 0.69 -2.58
CA ARG A 476 -12.38 0.88 -3.59
C ARG A 476 -13.01 -0.45 -3.98
N GLU A 477 -12.22 -1.42 -4.38
CA GLU A 477 -12.74 -2.72 -4.80
C GLU A 477 -13.43 -3.48 -3.66
N GLY A 478 -12.94 -3.36 -2.43
CA GLY A 478 -13.64 -3.93 -1.27
C GLY A 478 -15.05 -3.35 -1.09
N ARG A 479 -15.23 -2.03 -1.28
CA ARG A 479 -16.55 -1.38 -1.28
C ARG A 479 -17.43 -1.83 -2.43
N ASP A 480 -16.87 -1.87 -3.63
CA ASP A 480 -17.62 -2.21 -4.84
C ASP A 480 -18.05 -3.68 -4.82
N ALA A 481 -17.19 -4.59 -4.36
CA ALA A 481 -17.53 -6.00 -4.13
C ALA A 481 -18.63 -6.16 -3.05
N ALA A 482 -18.54 -5.42 -1.94
CA ALA A 482 -19.58 -5.43 -0.93
C ALA A 482 -20.95 -5.00 -1.47
N ARG A 483 -20.96 -4.01 -2.37
CA ARG A 483 -22.17 -3.52 -3.05
C ARG A 483 -22.78 -4.60 -3.94
N GLU A 484 -21.97 -5.36 -4.67
CA GLU A 484 -22.45 -6.47 -5.50
C GLU A 484 -22.98 -7.63 -4.64
N VAL A 485 -22.27 -7.99 -3.56
CA VAL A 485 -22.72 -8.99 -2.58
C VAL A 485 -24.08 -8.59 -1.99
N ASP A 486 -24.23 -7.35 -1.49
CA ASP A 486 -25.49 -6.87 -0.92
C ASP A 486 -26.63 -6.94 -1.94
N LYS A 487 -26.37 -6.49 -3.19
CA LYS A 487 -27.35 -6.56 -4.28
C LYS A 487 -27.78 -8.00 -4.56
N GLN A 488 -26.85 -8.95 -4.55
CA GLN A 488 -27.19 -10.36 -4.78
C GLN A 488 -28.00 -10.96 -3.63
N LEU A 489 -27.61 -10.66 -2.37
CA LEU A 489 -28.26 -11.22 -1.18
C LEU A 489 -29.64 -10.62 -0.87
N MET A 490 -29.85 -9.34 -1.25
CA MET A 490 -31.04 -8.58 -0.89
C MET A 490 -31.95 -8.25 -2.11
N GLY A 491 -31.49 -8.50 -3.34
CA GLY A 491 -32.17 -8.09 -4.56
C GLY A 491 -31.96 -6.63 -4.95
N TYR A 492 -31.47 -5.80 -4.04
CA TYR A 492 -31.13 -4.39 -4.24
C TYR A 492 -29.98 -3.97 -3.31
N THR A 493 -29.41 -2.80 -3.51
CA THR A 493 -28.37 -2.26 -2.62
C THR A 493 -28.54 -0.77 -2.39
N ASN A 494 -28.18 -0.34 -1.17
CA ASN A 494 -28.06 1.06 -0.74
C ASN A 494 -26.61 1.47 -0.47
N LEU A 495 -25.64 0.59 -0.79
CA LEU A 495 -24.20 0.83 -0.63
C LEU A 495 -23.61 1.68 -1.76
#